data_588f51b47cd1b4a3f6815a38c505a3b0
#
_entry.id   588f51b47cd1b4a3f6815a38c505a3b0
#
_cell.length_a   1.000
_cell.length_b   1.000
_cell.length_c   1.000
_cell.angle_alpha   90.00
_cell.angle_beta   90.00
_cell.angle_gamma   90.00
#
_symmetry.space_group_name_H-M   'P 1'
#
loop_
_entity.id
_entity.type
_entity.pdbx_description
1 polymer ?
#
loop_
_entity_poly.entity_id
_entity_poly.type
_entity_poly.pdbx_seq_one_letter_code
_entity_poly.pdbx_strand_id
1 'polypeptide(L)'
;MRAFTTWLCILTWAPFLSIQAALPNPFEISETEDQIKIAGSALEAVVRKKGYVTGVFGGTFLDKKTGFRDAGYGLDIVDWIMEPGSDEAYRDQLPGDLPYQFNNLYHGTTPKRSIEGPQICTKAKELAPRVIRGPDFAAVTMSYRYHLAAPGKKTGSEWNQIMVFPAGRRYFISSDRITAVNASDAMFLRLDMPGHIKHKRGDTFSQVYLSYAGRIPPSEFLQDFAPEQKFNYRRGVNPTPQRFIRAYRLRDPKTGGDGPWLAGMTLEPAVVYEAWCHQRGYVCMIEEFGGRPIQPGQSFRAAFIVGFFDSIEEMEKVYDQHAGHTGLEVNERGWRLVK
;
A
#
# COMPACT_ATOMS: atom_id res chain seq x y z
N MET A 1 -25.51 1.76 87.83
CA MET A 1 -25.45 0.98 86.58
C MET A 1 -25.87 1.91 85.40
N ARG A 2 -24.90 2.38 84.65
CA ARG A 2 -25.14 3.24 83.49
C ARG A 2 -24.81 2.40 82.26
N ALA A 3 -25.83 2.19 81.32
CA ALA A 3 -25.67 1.49 80.15
C ALA A 3 -25.07 2.41 79.07
N PHE A 4 -23.97 2.02 78.45
CA PHE A 4 -23.38 2.67 77.27
C PHE A 4 -23.95 2.04 76.02
N THR A 5 -24.63 2.83 75.20
CA THR A 5 -25.15 2.44 73.89
C THR A 5 -24.09 2.83 72.81
N THR A 6 -23.44 1.85 72.23
CA THR A 6 -22.46 2.08 71.14
C THR A 6 -23.16 2.11 69.82
N TRP A 7 -23.09 3.25 69.11
CA TRP A 7 -23.58 3.39 67.72
C TRP A 7 -22.48 2.93 66.74
N LEU A 8 -22.80 1.91 65.92
CA LEU A 8 -21.96 1.42 64.87
C LEU A 8 -22.31 2.17 63.56
N CYS A 9 -21.44 3.10 63.12
CA CYS A 9 -21.58 3.73 61.78
C CYS A 9 -21.05 2.78 60.69
N ILE A 10 -21.94 2.23 59.89
CA ILE A 10 -21.59 1.46 58.68
C ILE A 10 -21.37 2.48 57.57
N LEU A 11 -20.10 2.72 57.20
CA LEU A 11 -19.73 3.44 55.96
C LEU A 11 -19.92 2.51 54.77
N THR A 12 -20.93 2.75 53.94
CA THR A 12 -21.10 2.11 52.65
C THR A 12 -20.21 2.78 51.62
N TRP A 13 -19.20 2.09 51.21
CA TRP A 13 -18.40 2.48 50.03
C TRP A 13 -19.20 2.20 48.75
N ALA A 14 -19.70 3.23 48.06
CA ALA A 14 -20.20 3.12 46.71
C ALA A 14 -19.00 3.14 45.76
N PRO A 15 -18.86 2.18 44.83
CA PRO A 15 -17.81 2.23 43.83
C PRO A 15 -18.14 3.37 42.84
N PHE A 16 -17.28 4.37 42.79
CA PHE A 16 -17.29 5.35 41.71
C PHE A 16 -16.88 4.63 40.42
N LEU A 17 -17.85 4.25 39.60
CA LEU A 17 -17.64 3.90 38.21
C LEU A 17 -17.31 5.21 37.48
N SER A 18 -16.02 5.49 37.29
CA SER A 18 -15.56 6.54 36.38
C SER A 18 -15.91 6.11 34.96
N ILE A 19 -16.98 6.67 34.41
CA ILE A 19 -17.25 6.61 32.97
C ILE A 19 -16.18 7.48 32.31
N GLN A 20 -15.11 6.82 31.86
CA GLN A 20 -14.09 7.47 31.05
C GLN A 20 -14.76 7.78 29.70
N ALA A 21 -15.11 9.04 29.47
CA ALA A 21 -15.62 9.48 28.18
C ALA A 21 -14.57 9.11 27.11
N ALA A 22 -14.98 8.36 26.10
CA ALA A 22 -14.11 8.05 24.98
C ALA A 22 -13.65 9.36 24.34
N LEU A 23 -12.33 9.54 24.25
CA LEU A 23 -11.77 10.71 23.57
C LEU A 23 -12.32 10.74 22.12
N PRO A 24 -12.69 11.91 21.61
CA PRO A 24 -13.17 12.01 20.22
C PRO A 24 -12.09 11.51 19.27
N ASN A 25 -12.49 10.75 18.23
CA ASN A 25 -11.57 10.25 17.21
C ASN A 25 -10.80 11.44 16.60
N PRO A 26 -9.47 11.37 16.48
CA PRO A 26 -8.63 12.45 15.98
C PRO A 26 -8.79 12.70 14.46
N PHE A 27 -9.67 11.93 13.80
CA PHE A 27 -9.95 12.05 12.37
C PHE A 27 -11.41 12.46 12.13
N GLU A 28 -11.57 13.44 11.26
CA GLU A 28 -12.83 13.70 10.58
C GLU A 28 -12.95 12.74 9.40
N ILE A 29 -13.99 11.91 9.39
CA ILE A 29 -14.22 10.91 8.34
C ILE A 29 -15.61 11.17 7.76
N SER A 30 -15.64 11.48 6.47
CA SER A 30 -16.88 11.59 5.69
C SER A 30 -16.94 10.50 4.64
N GLU A 31 -18.11 9.93 4.47
CA GLU A 31 -18.37 8.81 3.56
C GLU A 31 -19.54 9.16 2.65
N THR A 32 -19.33 8.94 1.35
CA THR A 32 -20.35 9.05 0.31
C THR A 32 -20.53 7.70 -0.38
N GLU A 33 -21.41 7.63 -1.36
CA GLU A 33 -21.57 6.45 -2.19
C GLU A 33 -20.28 6.08 -2.94
N ASP A 34 -19.47 7.07 -3.34
CA ASP A 34 -18.32 6.87 -4.22
C ASP A 34 -16.98 6.83 -3.50
N GLN A 35 -16.88 7.41 -2.27
CA GLN A 35 -15.59 7.59 -1.62
C GLN A 35 -15.69 7.77 -0.10
N ILE A 36 -14.54 7.54 0.56
CA ILE A 36 -14.29 7.84 1.96
C ILE A 36 -13.20 8.91 2.00
N LYS A 37 -13.48 10.07 2.62
CA LYS A 37 -12.48 11.09 2.95
C LYS A 37 -12.05 10.92 4.39
N ILE A 38 -10.73 10.90 4.63
CA ILE A 38 -10.10 10.83 5.94
C ILE A 38 -9.28 12.11 6.12
N ALA A 39 -9.54 12.88 7.16
CA ALA A 39 -8.83 14.13 7.47
C ALA A 39 -8.38 14.10 8.92
N GLY A 40 -7.05 14.00 9.12
CA GLY A 40 -6.38 14.11 10.42
C GLY A 40 -5.64 15.44 10.58
N SER A 41 -4.94 15.62 11.68
CA SER A 41 -4.13 16.83 11.93
C SER A 41 -2.94 16.96 10.98
N ALA A 42 -2.37 15.84 10.52
CA ALA A 42 -1.14 15.82 9.71
C ALA A 42 -1.38 15.55 8.23
N LEU A 43 -2.47 14.85 7.86
CA LEU A 43 -2.76 14.46 6.49
C LEU A 43 -4.24 14.50 6.14
N GLU A 44 -4.53 14.49 4.83
CA GLU A 44 -5.82 14.10 4.26
C GLU A 44 -5.62 13.03 3.20
N ALA A 45 -6.60 12.15 3.04
CA ALA A 45 -6.62 11.11 2.04
C ALA A 45 -8.05 10.81 1.57
N VAL A 46 -8.19 10.35 0.33
CA VAL A 46 -9.47 9.83 -0.19
C VAL A 46 -9.27 8.40 -0.67
N VAL A 47 -10.14 7.52 -0.21
CA VAL A 47 -10.26 6.13 -0.69
C VAL A 47 -11.50 6.03 -1.56
N ARG A 48 -11.36 5.60 -2.81
CA ARG A 48 -12.49 5.42 -3.72
C ARG A 48 -13.13 4.05 -3.53
N LYS A 49 -14.46 4.02 -3.69
CA LYS A 49 -15.28 2.81 -3.71
C LYS A 49 -15.60 2.34 -5.12
N LYS A 50 -15.62 3.27 -6.09
CA LYS A 50 -16.01 3.04 -7.49
C LYS A 50 -15.00 3.64 -8.47
N GLY A 51 -14.98 3.11 -9.68
CA GLY A 51 -14.15 3.59 -10.78
C GLY A 51 -12.72 3.07 -10.70
N TYR A 52 -11.72 3.96 -10.63
CA TYR A 52 -10.33 3.59 -10.41
C TYR A 52 -10.13 3.42 -8.90
N VAL A 53 -10.14 2.18 -8.45
CA VAL A 53 -10.21 1.81 -7.04
C VAL A 53 -8.96 1.08 -6.60
N THR A 54 -8.18 1.72 -5.73
CA THR A 54 -7.06 1.07 -5.03
C THR A 54 -6.43 2.05 -4.04
N GLY A 55 -6.05 1.59 -2.87
CA GLY A 55 -5.37 2.40 -1.87
C GLY A 55 -5.89 3.84 -1.77
N VAL A 56 -5.00 4.81 -1.64
CA VAL A 56 -5.33 6.24 -1.64
C VAL A 56 -5.39 6.76 -3.07
N PHE A 57 -6.48 7.46 -3.41
CA PHE A 57 -6.72 7.98 -4.75
C PHE A 57 -5.78 9.13 -5.11
N GLY A 58 -5.33 9.14 -6.37
CA GLY A 58 -4.35 10.09 -6.89
C GLY A 58 -4.71 11.56 -6.72
N GLY A 59 -3.74 12.38 -6.31
CA GLY A 59 -3.88 13.82 -6.07
C GLY A 59 -4.65 14.19 -4.80
N THR A 60 -4.99 13.22 -3.96
CA THR A 60 -5.80 13.45 -2.75
C THR A 60 -5.02 13.30 -1.45
N PHE A 61 -3.85 12.69 -1.48
CA PHE A 61 -3.00 12.55 -0.30
C PHE A 61 -2.29 13.86 -0.03
N LEU A 62 -2.76 14.60 0.97
CA LEU A 62 -2.28 15.92 1.35
C LEU A 62 -1.38 15.83 2.58
N ASP A 63 -0.18 16.37 2.47
CA ASP A 63 0.67 16.69 3.61
C ASP A 63 0.29 18.07 4.18
N LYS A 64 -0.33 18.11 5.34
CA LYS A 64 -0.74 19.38 5.98
C LYS A 64 0.42 20.22 6.49
N LYS A 65 1.60 19.61 6.72
CA LYS A 65 2.80 20.33 7.13
C LYS A 65 3.33 21.22 6.02
N THR A 66 3.35 20.71 4.79
CA THR A 66 3.99 21.40 3.66
C THR A 66 3.00 21.91 2.62
N GLY A 67 1.75 21.45 2.66
CA GLY A 67 0.73 21.75 1.65
C GLY A 67 0.87 20.96 0.35
N PHE A 68 1.86 20.08 0.23
CA PHE A 68 2.05 19.25 -0.95
C PHE A 68 1.03 18.09 -1.00
N ARG A 69 0.72 17.68 -2.22
CA ARG A 69 -0.07 16.49 -2.51
C ARG A 69 0.77 15.49 -3.30
N ASP A 70 0.35 14.22 -3.27
CA ASP A 70 0.89 13.23 -4.18
C ASP A 70 0.70 13.67 -5.64
N ALA A 71 1.68 13.36 -6.47
CA ALA A 71 1.71 13.77 -7.89
C ALA A 71 1.34 12.62 -8.84
N GLY A 72 0.89 11.50 -8.28
CA GLY A 72 0.61 10.28 -9.02
C GLY A 72 -0.86 10.07 -9.37
N TYR A 73 -1.17 8.85 -9.85
CA TYR A 73 -2.52 8.40 -10.16
C TYR A 73 -3.19 7.66 -9.01
N GLY A 74 -2.44 7.35 -7.95
CA GLY A 74 -2.86 6.64 -6.76
C GLY A 74 -1.65 6.08 -6.04
N LEU A 75 -1.85 5.71 -4.78
CA LEU A 75 -0.85 5.08 -3.93
C LEU A 75 -1.34 3.67 -3.60
N ASP A 76 -0.47 2.66 -3.72
CA ASP A 76 -0.82 1.27 -3.51
C ASP A 76 -1.84 0.74 -4.55
N ILE A 77 -1.43 0.76 -5.80
CA ILE A 77 -2.27 0.38 -6.96
C ILE A 77 -2.12 -1.13 -7.20
N VAL A 78 -3.19 -1.89 -7.00
CA VAL A 78 -3.16 -3.36 -7.06
C VAL A 78 -3.61 -3.90 -8.42
N ASP A 79 -2.83 -4.83 -8.96
CA ASP A 79 -3.03 -5.45 -10.27
C ASP A 79 -3.58 -6.89 -10.18
N TRP A 80 -2.92 -7.84 -10.86
CA TRP A 80 -3.31 -9.25 -10.99
C TRP A 80 -2.51 -10.14 -10.05
N ILE A 81 -3.06 -11.33 -9.77
CA ILE A 81 -2.30 -12.47 -9.28
C ILE A 81 -1.58 -13.10 -10.47
N MET A 82 -0.27 -13.29 -10.36
CA MET A 82 0.60 -13.72 -11.43
C MET A 82 1.55 -14.84 -10.98
N GLU A 83 2.16 -15.50 -11.98
CA GLU A 83 3.27 -16.44 -11.80
C GLU A 83 4.28 -16.28 -12.92
N PRO A 84 5.54 -16.77 -12.79
CA PRO A 84 6.47 -16.85 -13.89
C PRO A 84 5.93 -17.73 -15.02
N GLY A 85 6.21 -17.36 -16.27
CA GLY A 85 5.81 -18.14 -17.44
C GLY A 85 5.35 -17.26 -18.59
N SER A 86 4.77 -17.89 -19.64
CA SER A 86 4.22 -17.22 -20.79
C SER A 86 2.78 -17.65 -21.03
N ASP A 87 1.93 -16.74 -21.45
CA ASP A 87 0.56 -17.01 -21.90
C ASP A 87 0.46 -17.08 -23.43
N GLU A 88 1.58 -16.97 -24.14
CA GLU A 88 1.62 -16.85 -25.60
C GLU A 88 0.84 -17.96 -26.33
N ALA A 89 0.91 -19.19 -25.83
CA ALA A 89 0.24 -20.34 -26.40
C ALA A 89 -1.32 -20.29 -26.33
N TYR A 90 -1.88 -19.45 -25.43
CA TYR A 90 -3.32 -19.39 -25.18
C TYR A 90 -3.86 -17.96 -24.98
N ARG A 91 -3.03 -16.94 -25.24
CA ARG A 91 -3.38 -15.52 -25.02
C ARG A 91 -4.67 -15.11 -25.68
N ASP A 92 -4.88 -15.54 -26.92
CA ASP A 92 -6.08 -15.21 -27.70
C ASP A 92 -7.36 -15.89 -27.17
N GLN A 93 -7.22 -16.86 -26.27
CA GLN A 93 -8.33 -17.55 -25.62
C GLN A 93 -8.68 -16.96 -24.25
N LEU A 94 -7.87 -16.02 -23.75
CA LEU A 94 -8.10 -15.41 -22.43
C LEU A 94 -9.26 -14.41 -22.50
N PRO A 95 -10.07 -14.30 -21.41
CA PRO A 95 -11.02 -13.19 -21.27
C PRO A 95 -10.32 -11.84 -21.40
N GLY A 96 -10.92 -10.87 -22.07
CA GLY A 96 -10.30 -9.59 -22.42
C GLY A 96 -9.70 -8.78 -21.26
N ASP A 97 -10.12 -9.06 -20.03
CA ASP A 97 -9.61 -8.42 -18.80
C ASP A 97 -8.51 -9.23 -18.09
N LEU A 98 -8.10 -10.38 -18.65
CA LEU A 98 -7.05 -11.22 -18.11
C LEU A 98 -5.71 -11.13 -18.88
N PRO A 99 -5.70 -10.93 -20.23
CA PRO A 99 -4.45 -10.88 -20.97
C PRO A 99 -3.57 -9.74 -20.50
N TYR A 100 -2.32 -10.08 -20.26
CA TYR A 100 -1.27 -9.15 -19.97
C TYR A 100 -0.23 -9.22 -21.09
N GLN A 101 0.02 -8.13 -21.79
CA GLN A 101 0.90 -8.13 -22.96
C GLN A 101 2.37 -8.18 -22.54
N PHE A 102 2.89 -9.38 -22.33
CA PHE A 102 4.27 -9.62 -21.90
C PHE A 102 5.34 -9.33 -22.95
N ASN A 103 4.97 -9.15 -24.21
CA ASN A 103 5.89 -8.72 -25.28
C ASN A 103 6.29 -7.25 -25.15
N ASN A 104 5.81 -6.61 -24.12
CA ASN A 104 6.10 -5.23 -23.81
C ASN A 104 7.19 -5.22 -22.73
N LEU A 105 8.36 -4.69 -23.05
CA LEU A 105 9.53 -4.56 -22.19
C LEU A 105 9.30 -3.81 -20.86
N TYR A 106 8.08 -3.33 -20.58
CA TYR A 106 7.76 -2.53 -19.40
C TYR A 106 7.21 -3.34 -18.20
N HIS A 107 7.35 -4.66 -18.24
CA HIS A 107 6.70 -5.53 -17.26
C HIS A 107 7.65 -6.38 -16.42
N GLY A 108 8.88 -5.91 -16.21
CA GLY A 108 9.92 -6.59 -15.44
C GLY A 108 10.83 -7.45 -16.30
N THR A 109 11.82 -8.07 -15.65
CA THR A 109 12.91 -8.81 -16.33
C THR A 109 12.57 -10.28 -16.59
N THR A 110 11.47 -10.76 -16.01
CA THR A 110 11.06 -12.17 -16.10
C THR A 110 9.76 -12.29 -16.89
N PRO A 111 9.61 -13.25 -17.82
CA PRO A 111 8.33 -13.59 -18.43
C PRO A 111 7.32 -13.99 -17.34
N LYS A 112 6.13 -13.45 -17.43
CA LYS A 112 5.05 -13.60 -16.45
C LYS A 112 3.73 -13.85 -17.12
N ARG A 113 2.81 -14.50 -16.40
CA ARG A 113 1.42 -14.70 -16.85
C ARG A 113 0.46 -14.50 -15.69
N SER A 114 -0.74 -14.04 -15.99
CA SER A 114 -1.80 -13.93 -15.01
C SER A 114 -2.32 -15.31 -14.61
N ILE A 115 -2.55 -15.51 -13.33
CA ILE A 115 -3.26 -16.67 -12.79
C ILE A 115 -4.74 -16.35 -12.72
N GLU A 116 -5.07 -15.23 -12.06
CA GLU A 116 -6.44 -14.75 -11.86
C GLU A 116 -6.50 -13.23 -12.06
N GLY A 117 -7.69 -12.78 -12.44
CA GLY A 117 -8.05 -11.39 -12.65
C GLY A 117 -9.54 -11.13 -12.39
N PRO A 118 -10.02 -9.99 -12.78
CA PRO A 118 -9.35 -8.92 -13.55
C PRO A 118 -8.38 -8.09 -12.73
N GLN A 119 -7.74 -7.10 -13.37
CA GLN A 119 -6.96 -6.06 -12.72
C GLN A 119 -7.84 -5.29 -11.73
N ILE A 120 -7.50 -5.26 -10.44
CA ILE A 120 -8.36 -4.66 -9.42
C ILE A 120 -8.54 -3.17 -9.67
N CYS A 121 -7.46 -2.42 -9.83
CA CYS A 121 -7.51 -0.95 -9.88
C CYS A 121 -8.42 -0.39 -10.99
N THR A 122 -8.53 -1.06 -12.13
CA THR A 122 -9.30 -0.58 -13.30
C THR A 122 -10.58 -1.35 -13.56
N LYS A 123 -10.70 -2.57 -13.09
CA LYS A 123 -11.74 -3.52 -13.51
C LYS A 123 -12.66 -4.01 -12.39
N ALA A 124 -12.25 -3.86 -11.12
CA ALA A 124 -13.11 -4.23 -10.00
C ALA A 124 -14.39 -3.39 -9.93
N LYS A 125 -14.39 -2.19 -10.53
CA LYS A 125 -15.50 -1.23 -10.66
C LYS A 125 -16.05 -0.74 -9.34
N GLU A 126 -16.25 -1.61 -8.37
CA GLU A 126 -16.78 -1.29 -7.04
C GLU A 126 -16.15 -2.19 -5.99
N LEU A 127 -15.71 -1.58 -4.89
CA LEU A 127 -15.30 -2.22 -3.65
C LEU A 127 -16.19 -1.75 -2.51
N ALA A 128 -16.41 -2.59 -1.51
CA ALA A 128 -17.17 -2.28 -0.31
C ALA A 128 -16.22 -2.09 0.88
N PRO A 129 -15.51 -0.95 0.99
CA PRO A 129 -14.60 -0.72 2.09
C PRO A 129 -15.36 -0.52 3.40
N ARG A 130 -14.76 -1.00 4.50
CA ARG A 130 -15.24 -0.79 5.86
C ARG A 130 -14.32 0.18 6.58
N VAL A 131 -14.89 1.21 7.21
CA VAL A 131 -14.17 2.17 8.07
C VAL A 131 -14.14 1.66 9.50
N ILE A 132 -12.96 1.71 10.11
CA ILE A 132 -12.73 1.44 11.53
C ILE A 132 -12.19 2.70 12.19
N ARG A 133 -12.81 3.13 13.30
CA ARG A 133 -12.39 4.28 14.08
C ARG A 133 -11.80 3.81 15.41
N GLY A 134 -10.52 4.05 15.61
CA GLY A 134 -9.84 3.76 16.88
C GLY A 134 -9.58 5.01 17.70
N PRO A 135 -8.99 4.88 18.89
CA PRO A 135 -8.75 6.02 19.79
C PRO A 135 -7.72 7.02 19.21
N ASP A 136 -6.76 6.56 18.44
CA ASP A 136 -5.65 7.33 17.89
C ASP A 136 -5.36 7.03 16.41
N PHE A 137 -6.33 6.43 15.70
CA PHE A 137 -6.21 6.11 14.28
C PHE A 137 -7.57 6.07 13.59
N ALA A 138 -7.52 6.15 12.26
CA ALA A 138 -8.57 5.72 11.35
C ALA A 138 -8.05 4.55 10.50
N ALA A 139 -8.92 3.62 10.12
CA ALA A 139 -8.53 2.57 9.19
C ALA A 139 -9.62 2.28 8.16
N VAL A 140 -9.19 1.77 7.01
CA VAL A 140 -10.07 1.27 5.93
C VAL A 140 -9.63 -0.14 5.60
N THR A 141 -10.58 -1.06 5.55
CA THR A 141 -10.36 -2.44 5.11
C THR A 141 -11.15 -2.70 3.85
N MET A 142 -10.55 -3.41 2.90
CA MET A 142 -11.17 -3.79 1.63
C MET A 142 -10.91 -5.26 1.34
N SER A 143 -11.80 -5.86 0.55
CA SER A 143 -11.60 -7.22 0.03
C SER A 143 -12.12 -7.32 -1.39
N TYR A 144 -11.54 -8.24 -2.16
CA TYR A 144 -11.97 -8.55 -3.50
C TYR A 144 -11.74 -10.04 -3.79
N ARG A 145 -12.71 -10.68 -4.45
CA ARG A 145 -12.60 -12.06 -4.90
C ARG A 145 -12.42 -12.08 -6.40
N TYR A 146 -11.30 -12.61 -6.87
CA TYR A 146 -11.03 -12.74 -8.29
C TYR A 146 -12.01 -13.67 -8.98
N HIS A 147 -12.51 -13.30 -10.16
CA HIS A 147 -13.57 -14.03 -10.87
C HIS A 147 -13.22 -14.40 -12.32
N LEU A 148 -12.02 -14.08 -12.77
CA LEU A 148 -11.45 -14.55 -14.02
C LEU A 148 -10.22 -15.41 -13.74
N ALA A 149 -9.97 -16.43 -14.53
CA ALA A 149 -8.80 -17.29 -14.39
C ALA A 149 -8.23 -17.70 -15.75
N ALA A 150 -6.92 -17.94 -15.78
CA ALA A 150 -6.24 -18.51 -16.94
C ALA A 150 -6.65 -19.98 -17.15
N PRO A 151 -6.48 -20.54 -18.37
CA PRO A 151 -6.75 -21.94 -18.64
C PRO A 151 -6.05 -22.87 -17.66
N GLY A 152 -6.80 -23.84 -17.10
CA GLY A 152 -6.31 -24.78 -16.09
C GLY A 152 -6.22 -24.23 -14.67
N LYS A 153 -6.56 -22.97 -14.46
CA LYS A 153 -6.64 -22.32 -13.13
C LYS A 153 -8.10 -22.16 -12.70
N LYS A 154 -8.31 -21.98 -11.38
CA LYS A 154 -9.62 -21.74 -10.77
C LYS A 154 -9.75 -20.28 -10.40
N THR A 155 -10.97 -19.76 -10.41
CA THR A 155 -11.30 -18.43 -9.85
C THR A 155 -11.54 -18.55 -8.35
N GLY A 156 -11.42 -17.43 -7.62
CA GLY A 156 -11.85 -17.33 -6.24
C GLY A 156 -10.76 -17.04 -5.24
N SER A 157 -9.53 -16.79 -5.65
CA SER A 157 -8.52 -16.23 -4.75
C SER A 157 -9.02 -14.90 -4.21
N GLU A 158 -8.63 -14.59 -2.97
CA GLU A 158 -9.12 -13.42 -2.26
C GLU A 158 -7.98 -12.46 -1.95
N TRP A 159 -8.16 -11.23 -2.36
CA TRP A 159 -7.32 -10.11 -1.95
C TRP A 159 -7.97 -9.40 -0.77
N ASN A 160 -7.18 -9.07 0.24
CA ASN A 160 -7.57 -8.23 1.36
C ASN A 160 -6.54 -7.13 1.57
N GLN A 161 -7.01 -5.89 1.70
CA GLN A 161 -6.20 -4.74 2.04
C GLN A 161 -6.66 -4.12 3.36
N ILE A 162 -5.69 -3.71 4.17
CA ILE A 162 -5.89 -2.90 5.37
C ILE A 162 -5.03 -1.67 5.22
N MET A 163 -5.62 -0.49 5.42
CA MET A 163 -4.91 0.78 5.53
C MET A 163 -5.20 1.40 6.90
N VAL A 164 -4.17 1.75 7.65
CA VAL A 164 -4.25 2.45 8.94
C VAL A 164 -3.60 3.80 8.82
N PHE A 165 -4.29 4.84 9.24
CA PHE A 165 -3.84 6.22 9.33
C PHE A 165 -3.63 6.58 10.80
N PRO A 166 -2.40 6.51 11.35
CA PRO A 166 -2.14 6.85 12.74
C PRO A 166 -2.22 8.37 12.96
N ALA A 167 -2.74 8.80 14.11
CA ALA A 167 -2.87 10.21 14.43
C ALA A 167 -1.52 10.94 14.46
N GLY A 168 -1.48 12.15 13.91
CA GLY A 168 -0.28 12.99 13.88
C GLY A 168 0.84 12.50 12.97
N ARG A 169 0.63 11.42 12.21
CA ARG A 169 1.61 10.92 11.23
C ARG A 169 1.30 11.44 9.83
N ARG A 170 2.36 11.68 9.05
CA ARG A 170 2.29 12.12 7.64
C ARG A 170 2.31 10.93 6.67
N TYR A 171 2.03 9.72 7.17
CA TYR A 171 2.01 8.47 6.44
C TYR A 171 0.86 7.58 6.90
N PHE A 172 0.48 6.65 6.07
CA PHE A 172 -0.35 5.51 6.44
C PHE A 172 0.45 4.21 6.36
N ILE A 173 -0.04 3.19 7.02
CA ILE A 173 0.49 1.84 6.99
C ILE A 173 -0.52 0.98 6.26
N SER A 174 -0.10 0.22 5.25
CA SER A 174 -0.97 -0.71 4.55
C SER A 174 -0.43 -2.14 4.60
N SER A 175 -1.32 -3.07 4.30
CA SER A 175 -0.97 -4.48 4.12
C SER A 175 -1.90 -5.11 3.09
N ASP A 176 -1.31 -5.79 2.11
CA ASP A 176 -2.00 -6.61 1.12
C ASP A 176 -1.76 -8.08 1.38
N ARG A 177 -2.84 -8.87 1.31
CA ARG A 177 -2.81 -10.32 1.48
C ARG A 177 -3.59 -11.00 0.37
N ILE A 178 -3.00 -12.05 -0.20
CA ILE A 178 -3.68 -12.98 -1.10
C ILE A 178 -3.89 -14.31 -0.38
N THR A 179 -5.11 -14.82 -0.42
CA THR A 179 -5.43 -16.22 -0.08
C THR A 179 -5.72 -16.97 -1.37
N ALA A 180 -4.85 -17.91 -1.73
CA ALA A 180 -4.85 -18.55 -3.05
C ALA A 180 -5.82 -19.75 -3.11
N VAL A 181 -6.50 -19.92 -4.25
CA VAL A 181 -7.23 -21.16 -4.60
C VAL A 181 -6.48 -22.02 -5.61
N ASN A 182 -5.39 -21.50 -6.16
CA ASN A 182 -4.52 -22.19 -7.11
C ASN A 182 -3.18 -22.53 -6.48
N ALA A 183 -2.60 -23.67 -6.86
CA ALA A 183 -1.18 -23.95 -6.62
C ALA A 183 -0.32 -23.20 -7.65
N SER A 184 0.87 -22.76 -7.23
CA SER A 184 1.91 -22.20 -8.08
C SER A 184 3.26 -22.37 -7.41
N ASP A 185 4.32 -22.57 -8.21
CA ASP A 185 5.70 -22.64 -7.72
C ASP A 185 6.24 -21.27 -7.30
N ALA A 186 5.64 -20.18 -7.81
CA ALA A 186 6.08 -18.82 -7.50
C ALA A 186 4.95 -17.80 -7.74
N MET A 187 3.87 -17.86 -6.95
CA MET A 187 2.76 -16.89 -7.06
C MET A 187 3.15 -15.54 -6.45
N PHE A 188 2.81 -14.45 -7.12
CA PHE A 188 3.02 -13.09 -6.63
C PHE A 188 1.85 -12.17 -6.98
N LEU A 189 1.73 -11.09 -6.20
CA LEU A 189 0.84 -9.98 -6.48
C LEU A 189 1.68 -8.79 -6.96
N ARG A 190 1.23 -8.12 -8.02
CA ARG A 190 1.81 -6.87 -8.51
C ARG A 190 1.08 -5.67 -7.95
N LEU A 191 1.84 -4.67 -7.59
CA LEU A 191 1.33 -3.35 -7.22
C LEU A 191 2.28 -2.23 -7.67
N ASP A 192 1.74 -1.03 -7.77
CA ASP A 192 2.51 0.20 -7.99
C ASP A 192 2.53 1.02 -6.70
N MET A 193 3.73 1.30 -6.18
CA MET A 193 3.93 2.04 -4.95
C MET A 193 5.27 2.80 -4.98
N PRO A 194 5.30 4.09 -4.75
CA PRO A 194 4.19 4.99 -4.49
C PRO A 194 3.42 5.46 -5.74
N GLY A 195 3.22 4.59 -6.71
CA GLY A 195 2.28 4.74 -7.81
C GLY A 195 2.88 5.21 -9.14
N HIS A 196 2.02 5.66 -10.04
CA HIS A 196 2.38 6.18 -11.36
C HIS A 196 2.45 7.69 -11.33
N ILE A 197 3.51 8.30 -11.94
CA ILE A 197 3.78 9.72 -11.82
C ILE A 197 4.04 10.32 -13.21
N LYS A 198 3.29 11.36 -13.59
CA LYS A 198 3.60 12.11 -14.82
C LYS A 198 4.86 12.94 -14.60
N HIS A 199 5.88 12.75 -15.47
CA HIS A 199 7.17 13.46 -15.34
C HIS A 199 7.79 13.86 -16.69
N LYS A 200 7.05 13.85 -17.78
CA LYS A 200 7.60 14.15 -19.14
C LYS A 200 8.26 15.52 -19.26
N ARG A 201 7.85 16.49 -18.43
CA ARG A 201 8.37 17.86 -18.44
C ARG A 201 9.44 18.12 -17.39
N GLY A 202 9.81 17.11 -16.58
CA GLY A 202 10.74 17.27 -15.48
C GLY A 202 10.21 18.14 -14.32
N ASP A 203 8.89 18.28 -14.20
CA ASP A 203 8.22 19.22 -13.31
C ASP A 203 7.61 18.58 -12.06
N THR A 204 7.58 17.26 -11.95
CA THR A 204 6.84 16.57 -10.90
C THR A 204 7.69 16.26 -9.67
N PHE A 205 8.94 15.88 -9.88
CA PHE A 205 9.90 15.58 -8.82
C PHE A 205 11.30 16.04 -9.19
N SER A 206 12.12 16.28 -8.17
CA SER A 206 13.51 16.74 -8.33
C SER A 206 14.54 15.63 -8.11
N GLN A 207 14.16 14.51 -7.50
CA GLN A 207 15.02 13.36 -7.26
C GLN A 207 14.20 12.10 -7.01
N VAL A 208 14.76 10.94 -7.38
CA VAL A 208 14.27 9.62 -6.95
C VAL A 208 15.28 8.99 -6.00
N TYR A 209 14.81 8.29 -4.98
CA TYR A 209 15.61 7.45 -4.10
C TYR A 209 15.08 6.03 -4.11
N LEU A 210 15.96 5.10 -4.44
CA LEU A 210 15.72 3.66 -4.35
C LEU A 210 16.79 3.09 -3.43
N SER A 211 16.41 2.50 -2.30
CA SER A 211 17.39 2.00 -1.31
C SER A 211 18.36 0.96 -1.88
N TYR A 212 17.97 0.27 -2.96
CA TYR A 212 18.79 -0.72 -3.67
C TYR A 212 19.59 -0.13 -4.87
N ALA A 213 19.39 1.15 -5.22
CA ALA A 213 20.07 1.80 -6.36
C ALA A 213 20.60 3.22 -6.03
N GLY A 214 20.30 3.74 -4.84
CA GLY A 214 20.77 5.05 -4.39
C GLY A 214 19.92 6.23 -4.89
N ARG A 215 20.52 7.41 -4.93
CA ARG A 215 19.89 8.67 -5.40
C ARG A 215 20.01 8.76 -6.92
N ILE A 216 18.92 9.08 -7.58
CA ILE A 216 18.80 9.12 -9.03
C ILE A 216 18.32 10.49 -9.45
N PRO A 217 19.01 11.18 -10.37
CA PRO A 217 18.60 12.50 -10.85
C PRO A 217 17.31 12.41 -11.69
N PRO A 218 16.48 13.45 -11.73
CA PRO A 218 15.21 13.45 -12.45
C PRO A 218 15.40 13.33 -13.97
N SER A 219 16.55 13.72 -14.50
CA SER A 219 16.90 13.61 -15.93
C SER A 219 16.85 12.17 -16.44
N GLU A 220 17.10 11.18 -15.56
CA GLU A 220 17.01 9.76 -15.90
C GLU A 220 15.58 9.28 -16.25
N PHE A 221 14.58 10.10 -15.91
CA PHE A 221 13.15 9.80 -16.12
C PHE A 221 12.48 10.69 -17.16
N LEU A 222 13.24 11.49 -17.93
CA LEU A 222 12.69 12.35 -18.99
C LEU A 222 12.43 11.59 -20.30
N GLN A 223 13.22 10.56 -20.55
CA GLN A 223 13.09 9.72 -21.73
C GLN A 223 12.54 8.34 -21.36
N ASP A 224 11.85 7.73 -22.31
CA ASP A 224 11.32 6.38 -22.12
C ASP A 224 12.47 5.37 -21.96
N PHE A 225 12.31 4.46 -21.02
CA PHE A 225 13.19 3.32 -20.81
C PHE A 225 12.41 2.12 -20.26
N ALA A 226 12.89 0.92 -20.58
CA ALA A 226 12.32 -0.33 -20.13
C ALA A 226 12.87 -0.76 -18.76
N PRO A 227 12.13 -1.58 -17.99
CA PRO A 227 12.56 -2.09 -16.67
C PRO A 227 13.91 -2.79 -16.68
N GLU A 228 14.24 -3.49 -17.77
CA GLU A 228 15.48 -4.26 -17.89
C GLU A 228 16.72 -3.40 -18.06
N GLN A 229 16.53 -2.12 -18.40
CA GLN A 229 17.66 -1.24 -18.71
C GLN A 229 18.33 -0.71 -17.45
N LYS A 230 17.55 -0.35 -16.41
CA LYS A 230 18.07 0.27 -15.20
C LYS A 230 17.08 0.23 -14.03
N PHE A 231 17.61 0.35 -12.81
CA PHE A 231 16.82 0.51 -11.57
C PHE A 231 15.92 -0.68 -11.24
N ASN A 232 16.31 -1.88 -11.62
CA ASN A 232 15.59 -3.10 -11.26
C ASN A 232 16.21 -3.79 -10.05
N TYR A 233 15.37 -4.52 -9.34
CA TYR A 233 15.74 -5.45 -8.28
C TYR A 233 15.01 -6.77 -8.52
N ARG A 234 15.73 -7.89 -8.36
CA ARG A 234 15.15 -9.23 -8.40
C ARG A 234 15.76 -10.10 -7.31
N ARG A 235 14.90 -10.68 -6.48
CA ARG A 235 15.31 -11.62 -5.44
C ARG A 235 16.03 -12.85 -6.05
N GLY A 236 17.15 -13.24 -5.44
CA GLY A 236 17.99 -14.33 -5.93
C GLY A 236 18.98 -13.95 -7.04
N VAL A 237 18.85 -12.75 -7.62
CA VAL A 237 19.79 -12.15 -8.57
C VAL A 237 20.57 -11.02 -7.91
N ASN A 238 19.85 -10.09 -7.28
CA ASN A 238 20.46 -8.99 -6.54
C ASN A 238 20.54 -9.34 -5.03
N PRO A 239 21.55 -8.82 -4.31
CA PRO A 239 21.57 -8.90 -2.86
C PRO A 239 20.29 -8.30 -2.27
N THR A 240 19.67 -8.97 -1.29
CA THR A 240 18.53 -8.42 -0.58
C THR A 240 18.95 -7.16 0.18
N PRO A 241 18.36 -6.00 -0.09
CA PRO A 241 18.74 -4.77 0.59
C PRO A 241 18.29 -4.81 2.06
N GLN A 242 19.02 -4.11 2.92
CA GLN A 242 18.65 -3.98 4.34
C GLN A 242 17.28 -3.29 4.53
N ARG A 243 16.98 -2.33 3.67
CA ARG A 243 15.70 -1.59 3.62
C ARG A 243 15.16 -1.63 2.21
N PHE A 244 13.84 -1.67 2.07
CA PHE A 244 13.19 -1.59 0.76
C PHE A 244 12.35 -0.31 0.70
N ILE A 245 12.99 0.78 0.29
CA ILE A 245 12.40 2.13 0.19
C ILE A 245 12.48 2.60 -1.26
N ARG A 246 11.37 3.09 -1.78
CA ARG A 246 11.25 3.73 -3.09
C ARG A 246 10.54 5.07 -2.90
N ALA A 247 11.22 6.16 -3.25
CA ALA A 247 10.72 7.48 -2.98
C ALA A 247 11.06 8.45 -4.11
N TYR A 248 10.26 9.50 -4.24
CA TYR A 248 10.57 10.66 -5.07
C TYR A 248 10.38 11.93 -4.27
N ARG A 249 11.26 12.91 -4.51
CA ARG A 249 11.18 14.22 -3.90
C ARG A 249 10.28 15.10 -4.74
N LEU A 250 9.15 15.51 -4.18
CA LEU A 250 8.18 16.36 -4.86
C LEU A 250 8.80 17.69 -5.27
N ARG A 251 8.30 18.23 -6.37
CA ARG A 251 8.67 19.55 -6.87
C ARG A 251 7.43 20.41 -7.02
N ASP A 252 7.53 21.66 -6.57
CA ASP A 252 6.48 22.63 -6.81
C ASP A 252 6.50 23.02 -8.30
N PRO A 253 5.44 22.75 -9.06
CA PRO A 253 5.42 23.02 -10.49
C PRO A 253 5.43 24.53 -10.83
N LYS A 254 5.09 25.40 -9.86
CA LYS A 254 5.04 26.87 -10.05
C LYS A 254 6.38 27.52 -9.76
N THR A 255 7.02 27.13 -8.67
CA THR A 255 8.28 27.74 -8.22
C THR A 255 9.51 26.93 -8.60
N GLY A 256 9.36 25.66 -8.95
CA GLY A 256 10.45 24.72 -9.17
C GLY A 256 11.16 24.29 -7.87
N GLY A 257 10.69 24.76 -6.71
CA GLY A 257 11.27 24.44 -5.41
C GLY A 257 11.01 22.98 -4.99
N ASP A 258 11.92 22.46 -4.16
CA ASP A 258 11.80 21.11 -3.60
C ASP A 258 10.74 21.03 -2.50
N GLY A 259 9.93 19.98 -2.57
CA GLY A 259 8.97 19.59 -1.56
C GLY A 259 9.48 18.45 -0.64
N PRO A 260 8.56 17.79 0.07
CA PRO A 260 8.88 16.61 0.86
C PRO A 260 9.17 15.41 -0.05
N TRP A 261 9.76 14.37 0.53
CA TRP A 261 9.82 13.05 -0.08
C TRP A 261 8.46 12.35 0.07
N LEU A 262 7.98 11.75 -1.00
CA LEU A 262 6.88 10.79 -0.95
C LEU A 262 7.45 9.39 -1.17
N ALA A 263 7.30 8.52 -0.18
CA ALA A 263 7.89 7.19 -0.16
C ALA A 263 6.85 6.09 -0.08
N GLY A 264 7.14 4.95 -0.72
CA GLY A 264 6.58 3.64 -0.46
C GLY A 264 7.67 2.72 0.07
N MET A 265 7.42 2.07 1.19
CA MET A 265 8.38 1.24 1.91
C MET A 265 7.80 -0.14 2.15
N THR A 266 8.45 -1.20 1.67
CA THR A 266 8.08 -2.59 1.94
C THR A 266 8.82 -3.07 3.17
N LEU A 267 8.11 -3.34 4.26
CA LEU A 267 8.69 -3.50 5.60
C LEU A 267 9.52 -4.78 5.78
N GLU A 268 9.36 -5.78 4.91
CA GLU A 268 10.17 -7.00 4.88
C GLU A 268 10.73 -7.20 3.46
N PRO A 269 11.99 -6.84 3.20
CA PRO A 269 12.59 -6.94 1.86
C PRO A 269 12.57 -8.36 1.27
N ALA A 270 12.57 -9.40 2.12
CA ALA A 270 12.57 -10.79 1.66
C ALA A 270 11.24 -11.23 1.02
N VAL A 271 10.15 -10.47 1.16
CA VAL A 271 8.89 -10.77 0.46
C VAL A 271 8.85 -10.19 -0.95
N VAL A 272 9.70 -9.21 -1.27
CA VAL A 272 9.78 -8.63 -2.61
C VAL A 272 10.34 -9.68 -3.57
N TYR A 273 9.58 -9.98 -4.62
CA TYR A 273 10.01 -10.89 -5.68
C TYR A 273 10.80 -10.16 -6.74
N GLU A 274 10.24 -9.10 -7.28
CA GLU A 274 10.87 -8.21 -8.26
C GLU A 274 10.35 -6.78 -8.07
N ALA A 275 11.19 -5.79 -8.34
CA ALA A 275 10.78 -4.39 -8.38
C ALA A 275 11.57 -3.64 -9.44
N TRP A 276 10.90 -2.67 -10.08
CA TRP A 276 11.52 -1.86 -11.13
C TRP A 276 10.88 -0.48 -11.23
N CYS A 277 11.60 0.39 -11.91
CA CYS A 277 11.02 1.61 -12.47
C CYS A 277 11.05 1.52 -13.98
N HIS A 278 10.07 2.12 -14.63
CA HIS A 278 10.14 2.40 -16.06
C HIS A 278 9.51 3.76 -16.36
N GLN A 279 9.86 4.34 -17.50
CA GLN A 279 9.22 5.52 -18.06
C GLN A 279 8.62 5.18 -19.40
N ARG A 280 7.31 5.38 -19.52
CA ARG A 280 6.56 5.29 -20.79
C ARG A 280 5.39 6.27 -20.76
N GLY A 281 5.72 7.53 -20.95
CA GLY A 281 4.72 8.60 -20.81
C GLY A 281 4.45 9.00 -19.36
N TYR A 282 4.71 8.12 -18.41
CA TYR A 282 4.74 8.35 -16.96
C TYR A 282 5.72 7.38 -16.30
N VAL A 283 6.24 7.77 -15.16
CA VAL A 283 7.12 6.92 -14.36
C VAL A 283 6.26 5.96 -13.54
N CYS A 284 6.53 4.66 -13.67
CA CYS A 284 5.96 3.63 -12.81
C CYS A 284 6.99 3.17 -11.80
N MET A 285 6.57 2.98 -10.56
CA MET A 285 7.35 2.33 -9.52
C MET A 285 6.63 1.03 -9.13
N ILE A 286 6.97 -0.05 -9.82
CA ILE A 286 6.28 -1.34 -9.73
C ILE A 286 7.01 -2.26 -8.77
N GLU A 287 6.25 -3.05 -8.03
CA GLU A 287 6.74 -4.10 -7.14
C GLU A 287 5.85 -5.34 -7.24
N GLU A 288 6.48 -6.49 -7.14
CA GLU A 288 5.83 -7.78 -7.00
C GLU A 288 6.28 -8.42 -5.70
N PHE A 289 5.35 -8.81 -4.86
CA PHE A 289 5.64 -9.51 -3.62
C PHE A 289 5.03 -10.92 -3.60
N GLY A 290 5.64 -11.84 -2.84
CA GLY A 290 5.37 -13.28 -2.89
C GLY A 290 6.48 -14.02 -3.63
N GLY A 291 6.16 -14.64 -4.78
CA GLY A 291 7.14 -15.34 -5.62
C GLY A 291 7.77 -16.54 -4.89
N ARG A 292 6.95 -17.26 -4.10
CA ARG A 292 7.31 -18.51 -3.41
C ARG A 292 6.26 -19.57 -3.73
N PRO A 293 6.58 -20.87 -3.57
CA PRO A 293 5.59 -21.95 -3.72
C PRO A 293 4.40 -21.74 -2.79
N ILE A 294 3.20 -21.97 -3.32
CA ILE A 294 1.94 -21.85 -2.59
C ILE A 294 0.97 -22.95 -2.99
N GLN A 295 0.16 -23.40 -2.04
CA GLN A 295 -0.90 -24.37 -2.25
C GLN A 295 -2.28 -23.73 -2.01
N PRO A 296 -3.37 -24.30 -2.55
CA PRO A 296 -4.72 -23.83 -2.29
C PRO A 296 -5.01 -23.71 -0.78
N GLY A 297 -5.62 -22.59 -0.39
CA GLY A 297 -5.90 -22.23 1.00
C GLY A 297 -4.76 -21.54 1.74
N GLN A 298 -3.56 -21.52 1.20
CA GLN A 298 -2.44 -20.76 1.77
C GLN A 298 -2.50 -19.28 1.37
N SER A 299 -1.83 -18.45 2.17
CA SER A 299 -1.77 -17.01 1.95
C SER A 299 -0.33 -16.51 1.92
N PHE A 300 -0.10 -15.45 1.17
CA PHE A 300 1.09 -14.61 1.28
C PHE A 300 0.67 -13.14 1.43
N ARG A 301 1.55 -12.33 2.00
CA ARG A 301 1.25 -10.92 2.33
C ARG A 301 2.51 -10.07 2.37
N ALA A 302 2.29 -8.75 2.27
CA ALA A 302 3.29 -7.74 2.52
C ALA A 302 2.69 -6.57 3.30
N ALA A 303 3.51 -5.88 4.08
CA ALA A 303 3.13 -4.66 4.78
C ALA A 303 4.01 -3.49 4.33
N PHE A 304 3.40 -2.31 4.29
CA PHE A 304 3.98 -1.13 3.68
C PHE A 304 3.77 0.10 4.57
N ILE A 305 4.66 1.09 4.41
CA ILE A 305 4.42 2.48 4.84
C ILE A 305 4.45 3.36 3.60
N VAL A 306 3.43 4.21 3.45
CA VAL A 306 3.35 5.17 2.36
C VAL A 306 3.11 6.55 2.93
N GLY A 307 3.96 7.53 2.60
CA GLY A 307 3.79 8.85 3.15
C GLY A 307 4.88 9.87 2.85
N PHE A 308 4.74 11.03 3.50
CA PHE A 308 5.61 12.17 3.34
C PHE A 308 6.67 12.23 4.43
N PHE A 309 7.90 12.57 4.02
CA PHE A 309 9.07 12.65 4.89
C PHE A 309 9.92 13.87 4.53
N ASP A 310 10.63 14.43 5.50
CA ASP A 310 11.47 15.59 5.27
C ASP A 310 12.84 15.20 4.68
N SER A 311 13.34 13.99 4.99
CA SER A 311 14.64 13.52 4.52
C SER A 311 14.68 11.99 4.33
N ILE A 312 15.76 11.51 3.69
CA ILE A 312 16.03 10.08 3.56
C ILE A 312 16.28 9.46 4.94
N GLU A 313 17.00 10.15 5.81
CA GLU A 313 17.31 9.71 7.17
C GLU A 313 16.03 9.53 8.01
N GLU A 314 15.02 10.41 7.83
CA GLU A 314 13.72 10.23 8.46
C GLU A 314 13.01 8.99 7.92
N MET A 315 13.01 8.78 6.59
CA MET A 315 12.45 7.56 5.98
C MET A 315 13.10 6.30 6.55
N GLU A 316 14.42 6.25 6.61
CA GLU A 316 15.18 5.11 7.13
C GLU A 316 14.90 4.86 8.60
N LYS A 317 14.83 5.92 9.42
CA LYS A 317 14.48 5.81 10.83
C LYS A 317 13.06 5.26 11.04
N VAL A 318 12.09 5.72 10.27
CA VAL A 318 10.71 5.21 10.34
C VAL A 318 10.67 3.78 9.85
N TYR A 319 11.38 3.45 8.76
CA TYR A 319 11.50 2.09 8.27
C TYR A 319 12.01 1.13 9.36
N ASP A 320 13.14 1.46 10.01
CA ASP A 320 13.80 0.62 11.01
C ASP A 320 12.91 0.34 12.23
N GLN A 321 12.01 1.27 12.59
CA GLN A 321 11.03 1.08 13.66
C GLN A 321 9.96 0.03 13.32
N HIS A 322 9.73 -0.26 12.04
CA HIS A 322 8.66 -1.12 11.55
C HIS A 322 9.15 -2.32 10.73
N ALA A 323 10.46 -2.46 10.55
CA ALA A 323 11.07 -3.51 9.73
C ALA A 323 10.73 -4.93 10.21
N GLY A 324 10.73 -5.89 9.27
CA GLY A 324 10.52 -7.31 9.55
C GLY A 324 9.04 -7.70 9.73
N HIS A 325 8.08 -6.84 9.35
CA HIS A 325 6.66 -7.13 9.40
C HIS A 325 6.10 -7.33 7.99
N THR A 326 5.16 -8.27 7.88
CA THR A 326 4.54 -8.63 6.60
C THR A 326 3.04 -8.41 6.56
N GLY A 327 2.40 -8.09 7.67
CA GLY A 327 0.97 -7.91 7.74
C GLY A 327 0.53 -6.89 8.77
N LEU A 328 -0.76 -6.59 8.75
CA LEU A 328 -1.43 -5.63 9.62
C LEU A 328 -2.72 -6.22 10.15
N GLU A 329 -2.99 -6.03 11.43
CA GLU A 329 -4.26 -6.36 12.08
C GLU A 329 -4.85 -5.10 12.68
N VAL A 330 -6.18 -4.95 12.58
CA VAL A 330 -6.90 -3.78 13.09
C VAL A 330 -8.28 -4.15 13.61
N ASN A 331 -8.67 -3.52 14.72
CA ASN A 331 -10.05 -3.47 15.24
C ASN A 331 -10.27 -2.12 15.93
N GLU A 332 -11.44 -1.87 16.48
CA GLU A 332 -11.80 -0.59 17.12
C GLU A 332 -10.93 -0.25 18.35
N ARG A 333 -10.22 -1.23 18.94
CA ARG A 333 -9.36 -1.04 20.12
C ARG A 333 -7.93 -0.67 19.77
N GLY A 334 -7.47 -1.05 18.58
CA GLY A 334 -6.10 -0.80 18.16
C GLY A 334 -5.73 -1.48 16.84
N TRP A 335 -4.50 -1.27 16.45
CA TRP A 335 -3.85 -1.92 15.32
C TRP A 335 -2.46 -2.40 15.69
N ARG A 336 -1.95 -3.36 14.96
CA ARG A 336 -0.57 -3.85 15.12
C ARG A 336 -0.04 -4.42 13.81
N LEU A 337 1.25 -4.26 13.62
CA LEU A 337 2.00 -4.99 12.60
C LEU A 337 2.23 -6.42 13.07
N VAL A 338 2.20 -7.38 12.13
CA VAL A 338 2.43 -8.81 12.37
C VAL A 338 3.46 -9.36 11.38
N LYS A 339 4.21 -10.40 11.85
CA LYS A 339 5.24 -11.09 11.05
C LYS A 339 4.63 -12.19 10.21
#